data_15730a82e0302b5b0c7083d2be9f1847
#
_entry.id   15730a82e0302b5b0c7083d2be9f1847
#
_cell.length_a   1.000
_cell.length_b   1.000
_cell.length_c   1.000
_cell.angle_alpha   90.00
_cell.angle_beta   90.00
_cell.angle_gamma   90.00
#
_symmetry.space_group_name_H-M   'P 1'
#
loop_
_entity.id
_entity.type
_entity.pdbx_description
1 polymer ?
#
loop_
_entity_poly.entity_id
_entity_poly.type
_entity_poly.pdbx_seq_one_letter_code
_entity_poly.pdbx_strand_id
1 'polypeptide(L)'
;EVEILHDQLLARFSADPALRPRDVIVMVPDIDSYAPHIRAVFGQLDRFDPRFIPFTLADQGQRGRDPLLIAVEHLLRLPDSRFPVSEILDLLDVPALRARFGVEERDLPTLHRWIEGAGVRWGMSAEQRAGLGLPEELEQNSWHFGLRRMLLGYAVGSADACAGIEPYDEIGGLDAALIGPLVALLDALEIAHQQLTQPAQPKEWGLRLQALMQVFFQASNEHDDYLLTQLEELRETWLETCEAVGLTDELP
;
A
#
# COMPACT_ATOMS: atom_id res chain seq x y z
N GLU A 1 3.06 -24.06 27.43
CA GLU A 1 1.99 -23.22 27.97
C GLU A 1 0.76 -23.21 27.05
N VAL A 2 0.93 -22.99 25.75
CA VAL A 2 -0.18 -22.95 24.78
C VAL A 2 -0.92 -24.29 24.67
N GLU A 3 -0.22 -25.43 24.72
CA GLU A 3 -0.81 -26.75 24.73
C GLU A 3 -1.65 -26.97 26.00
N ILE A 4 -1.14 -26.54 27.15
CA ILE A 4 -1.88 -26.64 28.44
C ILE A 4 -3.15 -25.78 28.36
N LEU A 5 -3.07 -24.59 27.77
CA LEU A 5 -4.24 -23.73 27.57
C LEU A 5 -5.30 -24.42 26.70
N HIS A 6 -4.87 -25.03 25.58
CA HIS A 6 -5.75 -25.74 24.66
C HIS A 6 -6.50 -26.89 25.38
N ASP A 7 -5.77 -27.70 26.14
CA ASP A 7 -6.36 -28.81 26.92
C ASP A 7 -7.34 -28.32 27.99
N GLN A 8 -7.02 -27.24 28.69
CA GLN A 8 -7.90 -26.64 29.69
C GLN A 8 -9.16 -26.06 29.08
N LEU A 9 -9.08 -25.44 27.89
CA LEU A 9 -10.24 -24.93 27.17
C LEU A 9 -11.16 -26.09 26.73
N LEU A 10 -10.59 -27.17 26.19
CA LEU A 10 -11.37 -28.39 25.87
C LEU A 10 -12.09 -28.96 27.09
N ALA A 11 -11.40 -29.06 28.23
CA ALA A 11 -12.00 -29.52 29.47
C ALA A 11 -13.15 -28.61 29.94
N ARG A 12 -13.00 -27.28 29.83
CA ARG A 12 -14.04 -26.31 30.18
C ARG A 12 -15.26 -26.39 29.26
N PHE A 13 -15.06 -26.47 27.94
CA PHE A 13 -16.16 -26.62 26.98
C PHE A 13 -16.90 -27.95 27.16
N SER A 14 -16.19 -28.99 27.57
CA SER A 14 -16.82 -30.30 27.92
C SER A 14 -17.62 -30.25 29.21
N ALA A 15 -17.18 -29.47 30.19
CA ALA A 15 -17.83 -29.35 31.51
C ALA A 15 -19.04 -28.38 31.46
N ASP A 16 -19.02 -27.36 30.61
CA ASP A 16 -20.11 -26.39 30.46
C ASP A 16 -20.54 -26.27 29.00
N PRO A 17 -21.59 -26.97 28.57
CA PRO A 17 -22.10 -26.92 27.20
C PRO A 17 -22.67 -25.55 26.76
N ALA A 18 -22.91 -24.63 27.71
CA ALA A 18 -23.37 -23.28 27.39
C ALA A 18 -22.21 -22.35 26.97
N LEU A 19 -20.99 -22.66 27.44
CA LEU A 19 -19.80 -21.88 27.10
C LEU A 19 -19.38 -22.15 25.64
N ARG A 20 -19.21 -21.09 24.86
CA ARG A 20 -18.79 -21.16 23.46
C ARG A 20 -17.40 -20.54 23.26
N PRO A 21 -16.65 -20.97 22.27
CA PRO A 21 -15.33 -20.34 21.96
C PRO A 21 -15.37 -18.83 21.87
N ARG A 22 -16.42 -18.24 21.28
CA ARG A 22 -16.62 -16.79 21.17
C ARG A 22 -16.80 -16.06 22.52
N ASP A 23 -17.10 -16.79 23.58
CA ASP A 23 -17.32 -16.21 24.93
C ASP A 23 -16.00 -16.17 25.73
N VAL A 24 -14.90 -16.66 25.14
CA VAL A 24 -13.57 -16.74 25.78
C VAL A 24 -12.60 -15.78 25.11
N ILE A 25 -11.95 -14.96 25.92
CA ILE A 25 -10.82 -14.12 25.50
C ILE A 25 -9.59 -14.55 26.27
N VAL A 26 -8.50 -14.78 25.55
CA VAL A 26 -7.17 -15.05 26.11
C VAL A 26 -6.30 -13.82 25.88
N MET A 27 -5.74 -13.27 26.94
CA MET A 27 -4.84 -12.11 26.86
C MET A 27 -3.41 -12.53 27.15
N VAL A 28 -2.47 -12.05 26.34
CA VAL A 28 -1.03 -12.26 26.50
C VAL A 28 -0.31 -10.92 26.46
N PRO A 29 0.80 -10.73 27.20
CA PRO A 29 1.52 -9.47 27.23
C PRO A 29 2.19 -9.10 25.90
N ASP A 30 2.62 -10.12 25.13
CA ASP A 30 3.28 -9.99 23.85
C ASP A 30 2.75 -11.05 22.89
N ILE A 31 1.79 -10.64 22.05
CA ILE A 31 1.15 -11.55 21.11
C ILE A 31 2.11 -12.04 20.02
N ASP A 32 3.07 -11.25 19.62
CA ASP A 32 3.99 -11.59 18.53
C ASP A 32 4.87 -12.79 18.91
N SER A 33 5.34 -12.86 20.15
CA SER A 33 6.09 -14.03 20.67
C SER A 33 5.23 -15.30 20.74
N TYR A 34 3.94 -15.18 21.05
CA TYR A 34 3.04 -16.33 21.22
C TYR A 34 2.32 -16.76 19.95
N ALA A 35 2.14 -15.88 18.97
CA ALA A 35 1.37 -16.16 17.76
C ALA A 35 1.86 -17.41 16.98
N PRO A 36 3.16 -17.65 16.76
CA PRO A 36 3.62 -18.88 16.10
C PRO A 36 3.22 -20.14 16.87
N HIS A 37 3.33 -20.11 18.18
CA HIS A 37 2.98 -21.24 19.07
C HIS A 37 1.47 -21.48 19.12
N ILE A 38 0.67 -20.40 19.12
CA ILE A 38 -0.79 -20.51 19.05
C ILE A 38 -1.22 -21.13 17.73
N ARG A 39 -0.67 -20.68 16.62
CA ARG A 39 -0.97 -21.27 15.30
C ARG A 39 -0.53 -22.73 15.21
N ALA A 40 0.62 -23.08 15.79
CA ALA A 40 1.13 -24.45 15.81
C ALA A 40 0.23 -25.41 16.63
N VAL A 41 -0.43 -24.96 17.68
CA VAL A 41 -1.27 -25.80 18.54
C VAL A 41 -2.74 -25.77 18.08
N PHE A 42 -3.33 -24.60 17.92
CA PHE A 42 -4.74 -24.43 17.59
C PHE A 42 -5.03 -24.60 16.09
N GLY A 43 -4.04 -24.33 15.21
CA GLY A 43 -4.20 -24.42 13.76
C GLY A 43 -3.88 -25.79 13.15
N GLN A 44 -3.39 -26.76 13.92
CA GLN A 44 -3.06 -28.11 13.41
C GLN A 44 -4.27 -29.01 13.15
N LEU A 45 -5.40 -28.71 13.79
CA LEU A 45 -6.57 -29.56 13.74
C LEU A 45 -7.54 -29.09 12.68
N ASP A 46 -8.05 -30.04 11.89
CA ASP A 46 -9.12 -29.73 10.93
C ASP A 46 -10.41 -29.34 11.69
N ARG A 47 -11.23 -28.49 11.09
CA ARG A 47 -12.50 -28.01 11.65
C ARG A 47 -13.50 -29.13 11.99
N PHE A 48 -13.30 -30.33 11.46
CA PHE A 48 -14.10 -31.52 11.75
C PHE A 48 -13.54 -32.38 12.91
N ASP A 49 -12.33 -32.08 13.41
CA ASP A 49 -11.78 -32.73 14.59
C ASP A 49 -12.53 -32.26 15.84
N PRO A 50 -13.02 -33.20 16.72
CA PRO A 50 -13.72 -32.81 17.94
C PRO A 50 -12.93 -31.92 18.90
N ARG A 51 -11.61 -31.85 18.76
CA ARG A 51 -10.71 -31.02 19.55
C ARG A 51 -10.47 -29.65 18.91
N PHE A 52 -11.04 -29.38 17.73
CA PHE A 52 -10.86 -28.08 17.05
C PHE A 52 -11.55 -26.96 17.83
N ILE A 53 -10.79 -25.95 18.19
CA ILE A 53 -11.28 -24.73 18.81
C ILE A 53 -11.06 -23.58 17.81
N PRO A 54 -12.13 -22.97 17.25
CA PRO A 54 -11.97 -21.81 16.39
C PRO A 54 -11.37 -20.65 17.19
N PHE A 55 -10.37 -19.98 16.60
CA PHE A 55 -9.68 -18.86 17.23
C PHE A 55 -9.37 -17.75 16.22
N THR A 56 -9.21 -16.55 16.74
CA THR A 56 -8.68 -15.41 16.01
C THR A 56 -7.60 -14.77 16.85
N LEU A 57 -6.51 -14.33 16.21
CA LEU A 57 -5.45 -13.57 16.87
C LEU A 57 -5.66 -12.08 16.56
N ALA A 58 -5.96 -11.31 17.60
CA ALA A 58 -6.03 -9.86 17.54
C ALA A 58 -4.65 -9.24 17.85
N ASP A 59 -4.48 -7.97 17.53
CA ASP A 59 -3.31 -7.16 17.89
C ASP A 59 -1.95 -7.71 17.41
N GLN A 60 -1.93 -8.51 16.36
CA GLN A 60 -0.67 -8.85 15.71
C GLN A 60 -0.08 -7.58 15.09
N GLY A 61 0.95 -7.05 15.74
CA GLY A 61 1.54 -5.74 15.44
C GLY A 61 2.17 -5.57 14.06
N GLN A 62 2.19 -6.61 13.22
CA GLN A 62 2.79 -6.53 11.89
C GLN A 62 1.93 -5.74 10.88
N ARG A 63 0.60 -5.84 10.92
CA ARG A 63 -0.26 -5.15 9.93
C ARG A 63 -0.17 -3.62 9.98
N GLY A 64 0.09 -3.02 11.13
CA GLY A 64 0.21 -1.57 11.30
C GLY A 64 1.66 -1.06 11.34
N ARG A 65 2.66 -1.94 11.14
CA ARG A 65 4.09 -1.58 11.22
C ARG A 65 4.90 -1.97 10.00
N ASP A 66 4.37 -2.85 9.16
CA ASP A 66 5.08 -3.27 7.95
C ASP A 66 4.96 -2.19 6.86
N PRO A 67 6.06 -1.61 6.38
CA PRO A 67 6.04 -0.54 5.39
C PRO A 67 5.33 -0.94 4.09
N LEU A 68 5.51 -2.19 3.63
CA LEU A 68 4.86 -2.68 2.42
C LEU A 68 3.33 -2.73 2.58
N LEU A 69 2.82 -3.23 3.70
CA LEU A 69 1.38 -3.30 3.95
C LEU A 69 0.77 -1.90 4.13
N ILE A 70 1.49 -0.96 4.74
CA ILE A 70 1.08 0.45 4.83
C ILE A 70 0.99 1.05 3.43
N ALA A 71 1.98 0.79 2.57
CA ALA A 71 1.96 1.27 1.19
C ALA A 71 0.79 0.69 0.38
N VAL A 72 0.49 -0.61 0.54
CA VAL A 72 -0.70 -1.24 -0.08
C VAL A 72 -1.98 -0.54 0.38
N GLU A 73 -2.11 -0.26 1.68
CA GLU A 73 -3.27 0.46 2.20
C GLU A 73 -3.38 1.89 1.64
N HIS A 74 -2.27 2.61 1.49
CA HIS A 74 -2.24 3.92 0.84
C HIS A 74 -2.66 3.83 -0.63
N LEU A 75 -2.15 2.84 -1.37
CA LEU A 75 -2.52 2.64 -2.78
C LEU A 75 -4.00 2.29 -2.95
N LEU A 76 -4.59 1.50 -2.07
CA LEU A 76 -6.03 1.20 -2.09
C LEU A 76 -6.90 2.43 -1.79
N ARG A 77 -6.35 3.45 -1.11
CA ARG A 77 -7.03 4.72 -0.82
C ARG A 77 -6.76 5.81 -1.86
N LEU A 78 -6.06 5.51 -2.95
CA LEU A 78 -5.79 6.49 -4.00
C LEU A 78 -7.02 7.22 -4.53
N PRO A 79 -8.23 6.59 -4.66
CA PRO A 79 -9.44 7.32 -5.07
C PRO A 79 -9.74 8.56 -4.23
N ASP A 80 -9.44 8.53 -2.94
CA ASP A 80 -9.67 9.63 -2.01
C ASP A 80 -8.45 10.54 -1.82
N SER A 81 -7.30 10.17 -2.39
CA SER A 81 -6.06 10.91 -2.21
C SER A 81 -6.07 12.23 -2.97
N ARG A 82 -5.47 13.24 -2.33
CA ARG A 82 -5.15 14.53 -2.95
C ARG A 82 -3.69 14.60 -3.41
N PHE A 83 -2.98 13.51 -3.37
CA PHE A 83 -1.55 13.41 -3.71
C PHE A 83 -0.68 14.45 -2.97
N PRO A 84 -0.77 14.59 -1.63
CA PRO A 84 0.14 15.45 -0.90
C PRO A 84 1.56 14.89 -0.98
N VAL A 85 2.56 15.78 -0.89
CA VAL A 85 3.98 15.39 -0.96
C VAL A 85 4.31 14.33 0.09
N SER A 86 3.78 14.45 1.30
CA SER A 86 4.03 13.50 2.39
C SER A 86 3.67 12.07 2.02
N GLU A 87 2.48 11.84 1.42
CA GLU A 87 2.06 10.48 1.02
C GLU A 87 2.99 9.87 -0.04
N ILE A 88 3.45 10.66 -1.01
CA ILE A 88 4.36 10.17 -2.05
C ILE A 88 5.76 9.88 -1.48
N LEU A 89 6.23 10.71 -0.54
CA LEU A 89 7.49 10.49 0.14
C LEU A 89 7.42 9.25 1.05
N ASP A 90 6.32 9.06 1.77
CA ASP A 90 6.08 7.85 2.58
C ASP A 90 6.08 6.57 1.72
N LEU A 91 5.54 6.63 0.48
CA LEU A 91 5.63 5.53 -0.48
C LEU A 91 7.08 5.29 -0.93
N LEU A 92 7.86 6.34 -1.17
CA LEU A 92 9.28 6.24 -1.53
C LEU A 92 10.15 5.70 -0.38
N ASP A 93 9.71 5.78 0.87
CA ASP A 93 10.41 5.16 2.00
C ASP A 93 10.27 3.63 2.04
N VAL A 94 9.36 3.04 1.24
CA VAL A 94 9.13 1.59 1.19
C VAL A 94 10.14 0.89 0.28
N PRO A 95 11.00 -0.02 0.81
CA PRO A 95 12.06 -0.66 0.02
C PRO A 95 11.55 -1.42 -1.21
N ALA A 96 10.46 -2.17 -1.09
CA ALA A 96 9.87 -2.94 -2.19
C ALA A 96 9.35 -2.03 -3.32
N LEU A 97 8.84 -0.83 -3.01
CA LEU A 97 8.41 0.17 -3.98
C LEU A 97 9.63 0.81 -4.65
N ARG A 98 10.64 1.23 -3.87
CA ARG A 98 11.89 1.75 -4.43
C ARG A 98 12.55 0.77 -5.39
N ALA A 99 12.64 -0.51 -5.01
CA ALA A 99 13.21 -1.55 -5.86
C ALA A 99 12.49 -1.62 -7.22
N ARG A 100 11.16 -1.48 -7.23
CA ARG A 100 10.34 -1.52 -8.45
C ARG A 100 10.62 -0.35 -9.39
N PHE A 101 10.83 0.85 -8.85
CA PHE A 101 11.08 2.05 -9.65
C PHE A 101 12.59 2.38 -9.83
N GLY A 102 13.47 1.54 -9.30
CA GLY A 102 14.92 1.74 -9.45
C GLY A 102 15.47 2.94 -8.67
N VAL A 103 14.87 3.26 -7.52
CA VAL A 103 15.31 4.31 -6.59
C VAL A 103 16.08 3.66 -5.43
N GLU A 104 17.28 4.09 -5.18
CA GLU A 104 18.06 3.63 -4.03
C GLU A 104 17.81 4.54 -2.81
N GLU A 105 18.04 4.02 -1.61
CA GLU A 105 17.85 4.79 -0.37
C GLU A 105 18.73 6.04 -0.32
N ARG A 106 19.95 5.98 -0.88
CA ARG A 106 20.85 7.13 -1.01
C ARG A 106 20.32 8.26 -1.90
N ASP A 107 19.33 7.98 -2.75
CA ASP A 107 18.77 8.95 -3.70
C ASP A 107 17.64 9.79 -3.05
N LEU A 108 17.05 9.29 -1.96
CA LEU A 108 15.93 9.94 -1.27
C LEU A 108 16.23 11.40 -0.87
N PRO A 109 17.38 11.75 -0.27
CA PRO A 109 17.66 13.14 0.08
C PRO A 109 17.70 14.06 -1.13
N THR A 110 18.14 13.57 -2.28
CA THR A 110 18.17 14.34 -3.54
C THR A 110 16.75 14.56 -4.07
N LEU A 111 15.93 13.50 -4.11
CA LEU A 111 14.52 13.61 -4.52
C LEU A 111 13.73 14.54 -3.60
N HIS A 112 13.89 14.45 -2.29
CA HIS A 112 13.23 15.34 -1.32
C HIS A 112 13.58 16.80 -1.59
N ARG A 113 14.88 17.12 -1.76
CA ARG A 113 15.35 18.47 -2.06
C ARG A 113 14.76 19.00 -3.38
N TRP A 114 14.69 18.18 -4.42
CA TRP A 114 14.13 18.57 -5.71
C TRP A 114 12.63 18.83 -5.65
N ILE A 115 11.89 17.94 -4.98
CA ILE A 115 10.44 18.08 -4.79
C ILE A 115 10.12 19.36 -4.02
N GLU A 116 10.86 19.62 -2.94
CA GLU A 116 10.71 20.83 -2.13
C GLU A 116 11.10 22.10 -2.91
N GLY A 117 12.26 22.09 -3.57
CA GLY A 117 12.80 23.23 -4.33
C GLY A 117 11.98 23.54 -5.59
N ALA A 118 11.43 22.53 -6.26
CA ALA A 118 10.47 22.72 -7.34
C ALA A 118 9.11 23.24 -6.86
N GLY A 119 8.90 23.30 -5.53
CA GLY A 119 7.72 23.87 -4.92
C GLY A 119 6.48 22.97 -4.96
N VAL A 120 6.64 21.66 -5.14
CA VAL A 120 5.51 20.71 -5.09
C VAL A 120 4.90 20.71 -3.70
N ARG A 121 3.56 20.66 -3.62
CA ARG A 121 2.84 20.59 -2.34
C ARG A 121 1.80 19.49 -2.34
N TRP A 122 0.89 19.48 -3.30
CA TRP A 122 -0.17 18.50 -3.42
C TRP A 122 -0.82 18.57 -4.81
N GLY A 123 -1.63 17.57 -5.15
CA GLY A 123 -2.39 17.46 -6.40
C GLY A 123 -1.53 17.03 -7.57
N MET A 124 -2.03 16.08 -8.34
CA MET A 124 -1.30 15.56 -9.51
C MET A 124 -1.20 16.63 -10.59
N SER A 125 -2.34 17.18 -11.01
CA SER A 125 -2.45 18.17 -12.08
C SER A 125 -3.56 19.19 -11.81
N ALA A 126 -3.72 20.17 -12.71
CA ALA A 126 -4.85 21.11 -12.67
C ALA A 126 -6.18 20.37 -12.87
N GLU A 127 -6.22 19.39 -13.76
CA GLU A 127 -7.40 18.59 -14.07
C GLU A 127 -7.85 17.77 -12.86
N GLN A 128 -6.92 17.09 -12.16
CA GLN A 128 -7.23 16.36 -10.95
C GLN A 128 -7.78 17.29 -9.85
N ARG A 129 -7.22 18.49 -9.70
CA ARG A 129 -7.73 19.50 -8.77
C ARG A 129 -9.11 20.03 -9.16
N ALA A 130 -9.37 20.21 -10.46
CA ALA A 130 -10.69 20.60 -10.95
C ALA A 130 -11.75 19.54 -10.62
N GLY A 131 -11.41 18.25 -10.70
CA GLY A 131 -12.25 17.16 -10.22
C GLY A 131 -12.62 17.24 -8.72
N LEU A 132 -11.80 17.93 -7.92
CA LEU A 132 -12.08 18.22 -6.50
C LEU A 132 -12.87 19.53 -6.29
N GLY A 133 -13.35 20.16 -7.36
CA GLY A 133 -14.14 21.41 -7.31
C GLY A 133 -13.30 22.68 -7.23
N LEU A 134 -12.03 22.63 -7.57
CA LEU A 134 -11.16 23.80 -7.64
C LEU A 134 -11.16 24.42 -9.06
N PRO A 135 -10.74 25.70 -9.22
CA PRO A 135 -10.61 26.31 -10.53
C PRO A 135 -9.64 25.53 -11.44
N GLU A 136 -10.01 25.39 -12.73
CA GLU A 136 -9.27 24.60 -13.74
C GLU A 136 -7.84 25.09 -14.01
N GLU A 137 -7.53 26.36 -13.64
CA GLU A 137 -6.21 26.98 -13.88
C GLU A 137 -5.22 26.78 -12.74
N LEU A 138 -5.59 26.10 -11.65
CA LEU A 138 -4.76 25.95 -10.45
C LEU A 138 -3.75 24.82 -10.57
N GLU A 139 -2.77 24.94 -11.47
CA GLU A 139 -1.69 23.95 -11.61
C GLU A 139 -0.47 24.18 -10.71
N GLN A 140 -0.26 25.41 -10.23
CA GLN A 140 0.91 25.78 -9.41
C GLN A 140 1.03 24.88 -8.19
N ASN A 141 2.27 24.46 -7.86
CA ASN A 141 2.58 23.56 -6.76
C ASN A 141 1.97 22.14 -6.89
N SER A 142 1.46 21.74 -8.07
CA SER A 142 1.12 20.36 -8.38
C SER A 142 2.38 19.56 -8.76
N TRP A 143 2.24 18.24 -8.79
CA TRP A 143 3.31 17.33 -9.23
C TRP A 143 3.72 17.60 -10.68
N HIS A 144 2.77 17.70 -11.60
CA HIS A 144 3.07 17.98 -13.02
C HIS A 144 3.74 19.34 -13.20
N PHE A 145 3.31 20.36 -12.45
CA PHE A 145 3.95 21.67 -12.49
C PHE A 145 5.40 21.62 -11.97
N GLY A 146 5.63 20.93 -10.85
CA GLY A 146 6.97 20.75 -10.30
C GLY A 146 7.89 19.97 -11.24
N LEU A 147 7.40 18.88 -11.84
CA LEU A 147 8.16 18.13 -12.86
C LEU A 147 8.53 19.00 -14.06
N ARG A 148 7.62 19.86 -14.55
CA ARG A 148 7.94 20.79 -15.64
C ARG A 148 9.04 21.77 -15.24
N ARG A 149 9.02 22.28 -14.01
CA ARG A 149 10.10 23.13 -13.48
C ARG A 149 11.44 22.38 -13.43
N MET A 150 11.42 21.13 -12.96
CA MET A 150 12.61 20.27 -12.91
C MET A 150 13.18 19.99 -14.30
N LEU A 151 12.32 19.58 -15.26
CA LEU A 151 12.74 19.28 -16.63
C LEU A 151 13.24 20.53 -17.37
N LEU A 152 12.61 21.69 -17.15
CA LEU A 152 13.09 22.95 -17.69
C LEU A 152 14.46 23.29 -17.10
N GLY A 153 14.65 23.19 -15.79
CA GLY A 153 15.94 23.44 -15.16
C GLY A 153 17.05 22.54 -15.70
N TYR A 154 16.76 21.27 -15.92
CA TYR A 154 17.70 20.36 -16.58
C TYR A 154 18.03 20.78 -18.03
N ALA A 155 17.03 21.25 -18.79
CA ALA A 155 17.20 21.58 -20.19
C ALA A 155 17.88 22.93 -20.43
N VAL A 156 17.58 23.97 -19.64
CA VAL A 156 18.01 25.35 -19.88
C VAL A 156 18.89 25.96 -18.76
N GLY A 157 19.03 25.21 -17.63
CA GLY A 157 19.77 25.72 -16.46
C GLY A 157 19.07 26.91 -15.81
N SER A 158 19.87 27.86 -15.31
CA SER A 158 19.42 29.09 -14.62
C SER A 158 18.98 30.17 -15.62
N ALA A 159 18.17 29.81 -16.61
CA ALA A 159 17.62 30.78 -17.57
C ALA A 159 16.40 31.50 -16.99
N ASP A 160 16.01 32.61 -17.65
CA ASP A 160 14.77 33.33 -17.36
C ASP A 160 13.54 32.41 -17.56
N ALA A 161 12.42 32.80 -16.96
CA ALA A 161 11.17 32.06 -17.07
C ALA A 161 10.81 31.73 -18.52
N CYS A 162 10.56 30.44 -18.80
CA CYS A 162 10.16 29.96 -20.11
C CYS A 162 8.64 29.70 -20.10
N ALA A 163 7.92 30.39 -21.00
CA ALA A 163 6.45 30.29 -21.07
C ALA A 163 5.74 30.54 -19.71
N GLY A 164 6.28 31.42 -18.88
CA GLY A 164 5.72 31.74 -17.55
C GLY A 164 6.08 30.74 -16.45
N ILE A 165 6.92 29.72 -16.75
CA ILE A 165 7.40 28.74 -15.79
C ILE A 165 8.85 29.04 -15.44
N GLU A 166 9.13 29.29 -14.17
CA GLU A 166 10.47 29.48 -13.63
C GLU A 166 11.18 28.11 -13.51
N PRO A 167 12.34 27.92 -14.22
CA PRO A 167 13.09 26.67 -14.11
C PRO A 167 13.57 26.40 -12.67
N TYR A 168 13.63 25.12 -12.28
CA TYR A 168 14.35 24.70 -11.09
C TYR A 168 15.69 24.10 -11.51
N ASP A 169 16.78 24.85 -11.31
CA ASP A 169 18.09 24.64 -11.94
C ASP A 169 19.08 23.78 -11.12
N GLU A 170 18.69 23.27 -9.95
CA GLU A 170 19.53 22.39 -9.15
C GLU A 170 19.63 20.95 -9.69
N ILE A 171 19.02 20.66 -10.83
CA ILE A 171 19.04 19.35 -11.45
C ILE A 171 20.15 19.29 -12.49
N GLY A 172 21.12 18.43 -12.24
CA GLY A 172 22.25 18.29 -13.16
C GLY A 172 23.12 17.08 -12.86
N GLY A 173 24.08 16.83 -13.72
CA GLY A 173 25.02 15.72 -13.57
C GLY A 173 24.35 14.35 -13.69
N LEU A 174 24.91 13.36 -12.99
CA LEU A 174 24.42 11.98 -13.01
C LEU A 174 23.07 11.82 -12.27
N ASP A 175 22.82 12.67 -11.30
CA ASP A 175 21.59 12.61 -10.50
C ASP A 175 20.33 12.93 -11.34
N ALA A 176 20.47 13.66 -12.45
CA ALA A 176 19.36 13.95 -13.36
C ALA A 176 18.63 12.67 -13.85
N ALA A 177 19.30 11.52 -13.84
CA ALA A 177 18.70 10.24 -14.16
C ALA A 177 17.54 9.85 -13.19
N LEU A 178 17.51 10.41 -11.97
CA LEU A 178 16.45 10.14 -10.98
C LEU A 178 15.09 10.76 -11.35
N ILE A 179 15.05 11.70 -12.29
CA ILE A 179 13.78 12.26 -12.80
C ILE A 179 12.93 11.15 -13.44
N GLY A 180 13.55 10.24 -14.20
CA GLY A 180 12.86 9.14 -14.86
C GLY A 180 12.07 8.24 -13.89
N PRO A 181 12.69 7.68 -12.86
CA PRO A 181 12.02 6.96 -11.78
C PRO A 181 10.88 7.73 -11.10
N LEU A 182 11.08 9.01 -10.80
CA LEU A 182 10.04 9.86 -10.22
C LEU A 182 8.84 10.03 -11.15
N VAL A 183 9.07 10.32 -12.44
CA VAL A 183 8.02 10.41 -13.44
C VAL A 183 7.27 9.07 -13.55
N ALA A 184 7.97 7.96 -13.64
CA ALA A 184 7.36 6.65 -13.75
C ALA A 184 6.47 6.31 -12.54
N LEU A 185 6.88 6.69 -11.33
CA LEU A 185 6.06 6.54 -10.13
C LEU A 185 4.79 7.39 -10.20
N LEU A 186 4.91 8.67 -10.58
CA LEU A 186 3.76 9.59 -10.65
C LEU A 186 2.77 9.16 -11.74
N ASP A 187 3.24 8.74 -12.91
CA ASP A 187 2.40 8.19 -13.98
C ASP A 187 1.66 6.93 -13.51
N ALA A 188 2.36 6.03 -12.82
CA ALA A 188 1.74 4.81 -12.28
C ALA A 188 0.65 5.14 -11.24
N LEU A 189 0.88 6.12 -10.36
CA LEU A 189 -0.09 6.58 -9.37
C LEU A 189 -1.32 7.21 -10.02
N GLU A 190 -1.14 8.01 -11.07
CA GLU A 190 -2.24 8.63 -11.81
C GLU A 190 -3.10 7.59 -12.51
N ILE A 191 -2.48 6.61 -13.18
CA ILE A 191 -3.19 5.49 -13.82
C ILE A 191 -3.94 4.66 -12.78
N ALA A 192 -3.31 4.32 -11.66
CA ALA A 192 -3.96 3.55 -10.60
C ALA A 192 -5.14 4.32 -9.99
N HIS A 193 -5.00 5.62 -9.73
CA HIS A 193 -6.10 6.47 -9.26
C HIS A 193 -7.29 6.42 -10.22
N GLN A 194 -7.05 6.59 -11.53
CA GLN A 194 -8.12 6.54 -12.53
C GLN A 194 -8.82 5.17 -12.56
N GLN A 195 -8.04 4.09 -12.48
CA GLN A 195 -8.60 2.73 -12.49
C GLN A 195 -9.40 2.40 -11.24
N LEU A 196 -8.88 2.76 -10.06
CA LEU A 196 -9.52 2.46 -8.78
C LEU A 196 -10.75 3.33 -8.49
N THR A 197 -10.89 4.48 -9.14
CA THR A 197 -12.06 5.37 -9.02
C THR A 197 -13.28 4.83 -9.78
N GLN A 198 -13.11 3.90 -10.72
CA GLN A 198 -14.20 3.37 -11.54
C GLN A 198 -14.83 2.14 -10.88
N PRO A 199 -16.17 2.11 -10.70
CA PRO A 199 -16.85 0.90 -10.27
C PRO A 199 -16.56 -0.27 -11.20
N ALA A 200 -16.45 -1.47 -10.66
CA ALA A 200 -16.19 -2.67 -11.45
C ALA A 200 -16.73 -3.94 -10.79
N GLN A 201 -16.92 -4.99 -11.58
CA GLN A 201 -17.28 -6.31 -11.07
C GLN A 201 -16.10 -6.93 -10.26
N PRO A 202 -16.36 -7.86 -9.35
CA PRO A 202 -15.33 -8.51 -8.55
C PRO A 202 -14.17 -9.07 -9.37
N LYS A 203 -14.45 -9.69 -10.50
CA LYS A 203 -13.41 -10.23 -11.40
C LYS A 203 -12.47 -9.15 -11.94
N GLU A 204 -13.01 -8.01 -12.32
CA GLU A 204 -12.23 -6.86 -12.80
C GLU A 204 -11.43 -6.25 -11.63
N TRP A 205 -12.03 -6.12 -10.43
CA TRP A 205 -11.31 -5.71 -9.22
C TRP A 205 -10.13 -6.62 -8.91
N GLY A 206 -10.31 -7.95 -9.05
CA GLY A 206 -9.22 -8.90 -8.89
C GLY A 206 -8.04 -8.64 -9.83
N LEU A 207 -8.32 -8.29 -11.10
CA LEU A 207 -7.27 -7.93 -12.07
C LEU A 207 -6.60 -6.61 -11.74
N ARG A 208 -7.35 -5.60 -11.29
CA ARG A 208 -6.82 -4.30 -10.88
C ARG A 208 -5.91 -4.43 -9.66
N LEU A 209 -6.32 -5.21 -8.66
CA LEU A 209 -5.52 -5.48 -7.47
C LEU A 209 -4.22 -6.21 -7.82
N GLN A 210 -4.29 -7.21 -8.68
CA GLN A 210 -3.10 -7.90 -9.17
C GLN A 210 -2.16 -6.94 -9.91
N ALA A 211 -2.68 -6.14 -10.83
CA ALA A 211 -1.91 -5.15 -11.56
C ALA A 211 -1.26 -4.13 -10.60
N LEU A 212 -1.99 -3.68 -9.56
CA LEU A 212 -1.48 -2.77 -8.55
C LEU A 212 -0.24 -3.35 -7.86
N MET A 213 -0.31 -4.61 -7.40
CA MET A 213 0.84 -5.27 -6.77
C MET A 213 2.04 -5.36 -7.71
N GLN A 214 1.83 -5.77 -8.97
CA GLN A 214 2.88 -5.94 -9.97
C GLN A 214 3.51 -4.61 -10.43
N VAL A 215 2.72 -3.53 -10.49
CA VAL A 215 3.19 -2.21 -10.92
C VAL A 215 3.98 -1.52 -9.83
N PHE A 216 3.58 -1.63 -8.57
CA PHE A 216 4.16 -0.83 -7.49
C PHE A 216 5.22 -1.55 -6.67
N PHE A 217 5.25 -2.89 -6.66
CA PHE A 217 6.16 -3.61 -5.78
C PHE A 217 7.06 -4.60 -6.52
N GLN A 218 8.28 -4.68 -6.04
CA GLN A 218 9.24 -5.72 -6.33
C GLN A 218 9.88 -6.14 -5.00
N ALA A 219 9.80 -7.42 -4.66
CA ALA A 219 10.40 -7.92 -3.43
C ALA A 219 11.87 -7.52 -3.34
N SER A 220 12.27 -6.91 -2.25
CA SER A 220 13.64 -6.52 -1.93
C SER A 220 14.32 -7.51 -0.99
N ASN A 221 13.55 -8.38 -0.34
CA ASN A 221 13.99 -9.40 0.59
C ASN A 221 12.94 -10.53 0.70
N GLU A 222 13.28 -11.62 1.42
CA GLU A 222 12.40 -12.78 1.62
C GLU A 222 11.09 -12.44 2.34
N HIS A 223 11.09 -11.43 3.21
CA HIS A 223 9.90 -10.99 3.92
C HIS A 223 8.92 -10.29 2.98
N ASP A 224 9.38 -9.41 2.10
CA ASP A 224 8.56 -8.76 1.08
C ASP A 224 7.93 -9.81 0.15
N ASP A 225 8.72 -10.80 -0.29
CA ASP A 225 8.26 -11.89 -1.16
C ASP A 225 7.15 -12.71 -0.49
N TYR A 226 7.33 -13.04 0.79
CA TYR A 226 6.31 -13.70 1.59
C TYR A 226 5.02 -12.88 1.68
N LEU A 227 5.12 -11.58 1.98
CA LEU A 227 3.94 -10.71 2.09
C LEU A 227 3.21 -10.55 0.77
N LEU A 228 3.93 -10.34 -0.33
CA LEU A 228 3.32 -10.26 -1.67
C LEU A 228 2.61 -11.56 -2.05
N THR A 229 3.19 -12.71 -1.73
CA THR A 229 2.55 -14.02 -1.92
C THR A 229 1.26 -14.13 -1.09
N GLN A 230 1.28 -13.73 0.19
CA GLN A 230 0.10 -13.75 1.05
C GLN A 230 -1.02 -12.82 0.55
N LEU A 231 -0.67 -11.65 0.01
CA LEU A 231 -1.63 -10.73 -0.58
C LEU A 231 -2.29 -11.32 -1.84
N GLU A 232 -1.52 -12.04 -2.65
CA GLU A 232 -2.04 -12.72 -3.84
C GLU A 232 -2.99 -13.87 -3.46
N GLU A 233 -2.62 -14.72 -2.49
CA GLU A 233 -3.49 -15.77 -1.95
C GLU A 233 -4.79 -15.19 -1.37
N LEU A 234 -4.72 -14.06 -0.68
CA LEU A 234 -5.88 -13.37 -0.14
C LEU A 234 -6.81 -12.87 -1.25
N ARG A 235 -6.24 -12.30 -2.32
CA ARG A 235 -6.98 -11.85 -3.51
C ARG A 235 -7.71 -13.02 -4.18
N GLU A 236 -7.03 -14.15 -4.36
CA GLU A 236 -7.62 -15.36 -4.95
C GLU A 236 -8.78 -15.89 -4.10
N THR A 237 -8.56 -16.02 -2.79
CA THR A 237 -9.60 -16.45 -1.84
C THR A 237 -10.83 -15.52 -1.86
N TRP A 238 -10.60 -14.21 -1.98
CA TRP A 238 -11.67 -13.23 -2.11
C TRP A 238 -12.47 -13.44 -3.40
N LEU A 239 -11.79 -13.65 -4.54
CA LEU A 239 -12.45 -13.92 -5.82
C LEU A 239 -13.27 -15.22 -5.81
N GLU A 240 -12.71 -16.31 -5.27
CA GLU A 240 -13.40 -17.57 -5.09
C GLU A 240 -14.67 -17.41 -4.23
N THR A 241 -14.58 -16.61 -3.18
CA THR A 241 -15.72 -16.32 -2.30
C THR A 241 -16.80 -15.53 -3.03
N CYS A 242 -16.43 -14.50 -3.81
CA CYS A 242 -17.37 -13.74 -4.64
C CYS A 242 -18.09 -14.65 -5.66
N GLU A 243 -17.34 -15.55 -6.28
CA GLU A 243 -17.88 -16.51 -7.27
C GLU A 243 -18.84 -17.52 -6.62
N ALA A 244 -18.45 -18.04 -5.45
CA ALA A 244 -19.27 -19.01 -4.71
C ALA A 244 -20.62 -18.43 -4.24
N VAL A 245 -20.70 -17.13 -3.95
CA VAL A 245 -21.96 -16.44 -3.59
C VAL A 245 -22.68 -15.83 -4.79
N GLY A 246 -22.10 -15.93 -6.00
CA GLY A 246 -22.69 -15.40 -7.23
C GLY A 246 -22.72 -13.86 -7.27
N LEU A 247 -21.73 -13.18 -6.63
CA LEU A 247 -21.63 -11.71 -6.63
C LEU A 247 -21.16 -11.23 -8.02
N THR A 248 -22.06 -10.57 -8.75
CA THR A 248 -21.81 -10.02 -10.09
C THR A 248 -22.04 -8.52 -10.17
N ASP A 249 -22.52 -7.91 -9.09
CA ASP A 249 -22.76 -6.47 -9.03
C ASP A 249 -21.44 -5.68 -9.07
N GLU A 250 -21.49 -4.48 -9.64
CA GLU A 250 -20.35 -3.55 -9.60
C GLU A 250 -20.11 -3.08 -8.17
N LEU A 251 -18.87 -3.18 -7.75
CA LEU A 251 -18.37 -2.64 -6.49
C LEU A 251 -17.79 -1.24 -6.76
N PRO A 252 -17.91 -0.32 -5.79
CA PRO A 252 -17.41 1.05 -5.91
C PRO A 252 -15.89 1.10 -5.92
#